data_79079667973380d5eecc2c9dd9b87d2a
#
_entry.id   79079667973380d5eecc2c9dd9b87d2a
#
_cell.length_a   1.000
_cell.length_b   1.000
_cell.length_c   1.000
_cell.angle_alpha   90.00
_cell.angle_beta   90.00
_cell.angle_gamma   90.00
#
_symmetry.space_group_name_H-M   'P 1'
#
loop_
_entity.id
_entity.type
_entity.pdbx_description
1 polymer ?
#
loop_
_entity_poly.entity_id
_entity_poly.type
_entity_poly.pdbx_seq_one_letter_code
_entity_poly.pdbx_strand_id
1 'polypeptide(L)'
;YHPTANNDIVSLVEAEGAEAVVPDLIDFLLYSLLGLSFKYRYLAGRRIEALGGGALIGIIEFYRRTAKEVLAKSRSFTPPKLIQELARNASKLISLGHQTGEGWFLTGEMIDLIESGVKNIVCMQPFACLPNHVTGKGLLRGLKKAYPDSNIVAIDYDPGASEVNQLNRIKLMLSSAFGEG
;
A
#
# COMPACT_ATOMS: atom_id res chain seq x y z
N TYR A 1 -2.27 -6.54 8.74
CA TYR A 1 -3.05 -7.72 8.34
C TYR A 1 -3.63 -8.48 9.53
N HIS A 2 -3.05 -8.42 10.76
CA HIS A 2 -3.56 -9.16 11.90
C HIS A 2 -4.61 -8.34 12.65
N PRO A 3 -5.83 -8.85 12.86
CA PRO A 3 -6.95 -8.08 13.46
C PRO A 3 -6.60 -7.47 14.83
N THR A 4 -5.91 -8.22 15.69
CA THR A 4 -5.51 -7.75 17.02
C THR A 4 -4.57 -6.52 16.97
N ALA A 5 -3.79 -6.37 15.89
CA ALA A 5 -2.84 -5.27 15.75
C ALA A 5 -3.49 -3.98 15.26
N ASN A 6 -4.72 -4.05 14.75
CA ASN A 6 -5.40 -2.93 14.11
C ASN A 6 -6.85 -2.72 14.59
N ASN A 7 -7.18 -3.27 15.75
CA ASN A 7 -8.53 -3.20 16.34
C ASN A 7 -9.63 -3.67 15.38
N ASP A 8 -9.31 -4.72 14.60
CA ASP A 8 -10.22 -5.37 13.64
C ASP A 8 -10.90 -4.38 12.67
N ILE A 9 -10.09 -3.48 12.09
CA ILE A 9 -10.58 -2.41 11.21
C ILE A 9 -11.36 -2.92 10.01
N VAL A 10 -11.03 -4.11 9.49
CA VAL A 10 -11.76 -4.71 8.35
C VAL A 10 -13.21 -4.95 8.75
N SER A 11 -13.43 -5.66 9.87
CA SER A 11 -14.78 -5.91 10.37
C SER A 11 -15.53 -4.61 10.70
N LEU A 12 -14.82 -3.59 11.21
CA LEU A 12 -15.41 -2.27 11.46
C LEU A 12 -15.91 -1.61 10.16
N VAL A 13 -15.07 -1.58 9.11
CA VAL A 13 -15.41 -0.98 7.81
C VAL A 13 -16.58 -1.69 7.16
N GLU A 14 -16.61 -3.03 7.22
CA GLU A 14 -17.69 -3.86 6.69
C GLU A 14 -19.00 -3.68 7.49
N ALA A 15 -18.92 -3.56 8.82
CA ALA A 15 -20.08 -3.30 9.68
C ALA A 15 -20.72 -1.92 9.41
N GLU A 16 -19.93 -0.93 8.99
CA GLU A 16 -20.42 0.39 8.57
C GLU A 16 -20.95 0.39 7.12
N GLY A 17 -20.96 -0.76 6.43
CA GLY A 17 -21.56 -0.93 5.10
C GLY A 17 -20.62 -0.67 3.91
N ALA A 18 -19.32 -0.59 4.13
CA ALA A 18 -18.32 -0.44 3.08
C ALA A 18 -17.60 -1.78 2.82
N GLU A 19 -17.00 -1.92 1.64
CA GLU A 19 -16.11 -3.04 1.31
C GLU A 19 -14.68 -2.70 1.71
N ALA A 20 -14.00 -3.61 2.42
CA ALA A 20 -12.62 -3.45 2.82
C ALA A 20 -11.68 -4.11 1.80
N VAL A 21 -10.83 -3.31 1.14
CA VAL A 21 -9.79 -3.78 0.22
C VAL A 21 -8.44 -3.71 0.89
N VAL A 22 -7.75 -4.85 0.97
CA VAL A 22 -6.41 -4.97 1.56
C VAL A 22 -5.40 -5.30 0.48
N PRO A 23 -4.27 -4.57 0.38
CA PRO A 23 -3.22 -4.86 -0.60
C PRO A 23 -2.65 -6.27 -0.47
N ASP A 24 -2.08 -6.80 -1.57
CA ASP A 24 -1.49 -8.15 -1.61
C ASP A 24 -0.17 -8.18 -0.84
N LEU A 25 -0.06 -9.08 0.13
CA LEU A 25 1.16 -9.27 0.94
C LEU A 25 2.37 -9.73 0.10
N ILE A 26 2.15 -10.44 -1.00
CA ILE A 26 3.24 -10.91 -1.88
C ILE A 26 3.96 -9.73 -2.52
N ASP A 27 3.28 -8.63 -2.78
CA ASP A 27 3.87 -7.44 -3.39
C ASP A 27 4.94 -6.81 -2.48
N PHE A 28 4.83 -6.92 -1.16
CA PHE A 28 5.89 -6.50 -0.25
C PHE A 28 7.16 -7.36 -0.39
N LEU A 29 7.01 -8.67 -0.63
CA LEU A 29 8.14 -9.55 -0.94
C LEU A 29 8.78 -9.16 -2.28
N LEU A 30 7.97 -8.92 -3.31
CA LEU A 30 8.44 -8.48 -4.63
C LEU A 30 9.16 -7.12 -4.56
N TYR A 31 8.65 -6.18 -3.75
CA TYR A 31 9.32 -4.92 -3.46
C TYR A 31 10.71 -5.14 -2.88
N SER A 32 10.84 -6.02 -1.90
CA SER A 32 12.13 -6.34 -1.27
C SER A 32 13.12 -6.94 -2.27
N LEU A 33 12.67 -7.82 -3.16
CA LEU A 33 13.49 -8.40 -4.23
C LEU A 33 13.90 -7.35 -5.28
N LEU A 34 13.00 -6.46 -5.66
CA LEU A 34 13.30 -5.36 -6.58
C LEU A 34 14.33 -4.40 -5.99
N GLY A 35 14.31 -4.20 -4.67
CA GLY A 35 15.28 -3.40 -3.93
C GLY A 35 16.73 -3.88 -4.10
N LEU A 36 16.97 -5.16 -4.36
CA LEU A 36 18.31 -5.69 -4.63
C LEU A 36 18.90 -5.10 -5.92
N SER A 37 18.09 -4.89 -6.94
CA SER A 37 18.49 -4.23 -8.19
C SER A 37 18.82 -2.76 -7.96
N PHE A 38 18.08 -2.07 -7.12
CA PHE A 38 18.37 -0.70 -6.71
C PHE A 38 19.69 -0.62 -5.94
N LYS A 39 19.91 -1.51 -4.97
CA LYS A 39 21.16 -1.59 -4.20
C LYS A 39 22.37 -1.82 -5.12
N TYR A 40 22.27 -2.73 -6.08
CA TYR A 40 23.33 -2.96 -7.04
C TYR A 40 23.65 -1.71 -7.86
N ARG A 41 22.63 -1.00 -8.33
CA ARG A 41 22.81 0.16 -9.23
C ARG A 41 23.34 1.39 -8.53
N TYR A 42 23.00 1.62 -7.26
CA TYR A 42 23.22 2.89 -6.58
C TYR A 42 23.95 2.80 -5.23
N LEU A 43 24.05 1.63 -4.60
CA LEU A 43 24.52 1.46 -3.23
C LEU A 43 25.55 0.33 -3.06
N ALA A 44 26.42 0.10 -4.01
CA ALA A 44 27.47 -0.94 -3.95
C ALA A 44 26.96 -2.37 -3.62
N GLY A 45 25.72 -2.71 -3.99
CA GLY A 45 25.18 -4.06 -3.87
C GLY A 45 25.84 -5.02 -4.86
N ARG A 46 25.71 -6.32 -4.63
CA ARG A 46 26.31 -7.34 -5.50
C ARG A 46 25.44 -7.62 -6.71
N ARG A 47 26.05 -7.71 -7.89
CA ARG A 47 25.33 -8.05 -9.14
C ARG A 47 24.58 -9.37 -9.06
N ILE A 48 25.17 -10.37 -8.41
CA ILE A 48 24.54 -11.70 -8.26
C ILE A 48 23.22 -11.64 -7.46
N GLU A 49 23.15 -10.77 -6.48
CA GLU A 49 21.91 -10.56 -5.68
C GLU A 49 20.83 -9.89 -6.54
N ALA A 50 21.19 -8.90 -7.33
CA ALA A 50 20.26 -8.25 -8.25
C ALA A 50 19.71 -9.21 -9.30
N LEU A 51 20.57 -10.06 -9.88
CA LEU A 51 20.13 -11.10 -10.83
C LEU A 51 19.25 -12.15 -10.16
N GLY A 52 19.63 -12.60 -8.97
CA GLY A 52 18.83 -13.55 -8.16
C GLY A 52 17.46 -12.97 -7.80
N GLY A 53 17.41 -11.72 -7.36
CA GLY A 53 16.15 -11.02 -7.09
C GLY A 53 15.25 -10.92 -8.31
N GLY A 54 15.80 -10.56 -9.46
CA GLY A 54 15.06 -10.54 -10.72
C GLY A 54 14.51 -11.91 -11.14
N ALA A 55 15.32 -12.96 -10.99
CA ALA A 55 14.90 -14.34 -11.29
C ALA A 55 13.77 -14.79 -10.35
N LEU A 56 13.87 -14.50 -9.04
CA LEU A 56 12.83 -14.83 -8.08
C LEU A 56 11.52 -14.08 -8.36
N ILE A 57 11.58 -12.79 -8.72
CA ILE A 57 10.39 -12.04 -9.17
C ILE A 57 9.76 -12.76 -10.36
N GLY A 58 10.54 -13.16 -11.35
CA GLY A 58 10.03 -13.90 -12.51
C GLY A 58 9.35 -15.22 -12.16
N ILE A 59 9.93 -15.98 -11.23
CA ILE A 59 9.35 -17.24 -10.74
C ILE A 59 8.02 -16.98 -10.01
N ILE A 60 7.98 -16.01 -9.09
CA ILE A 60 6.77 -15.67 -8.35
C ILE A 60 5.66 -15.22 -9.32
N GLU A 61 5.96 -14.34 -10.26
CA GLU A 61 5.01 -13.86 -11.26
C GLU A 61 4.52 -14.98 -12.20
N PHE A 62 5.38 -15.95 -12.52
CA PHE A 62 4.97 -17.12 -13.28
C PHE A 62 3.90 -17.93 -12.53
N TYR A 63 4.08 -18.20 -11.24
CA TYR A 63 3.08 -18.90 -10.43
C TYR A 63 1.82 -18.06 -10.18
N ARG A 64 1.95 -16.73 -10.05
CA ARG A 64 0.81 -15.81 -9.90
C ARG A 64 -0.03 -15.68 -11.17
N ARG A 65 0.49 -16.04 -12.34
CA ARG A 65 -0.18 -15.81 -13.64
C ARG A 65 -1.58 -16.40 -13.67
N THR A 66 -1.75 -17.64 -13.26
CA THR A 66 -3.06 -18.30 -13.26
C THR A 66 -4.05 -17.60 -12.32
N ALA A 67 -3.61 -17.19 -11.12
CA ALA A 67 -4.45 -16.44 -10.20
C ALA A 67 -4.85 -15.08 -10.79
N LYS A 68 -3.92 -14.37 -11.41
CA LYS A 68 -4.18 -13.08 -12.09
C LYS A 68 -5.18 -13.24 -13.24
N GLU A 69 -5.07 -14.31 -14.04
CA GLU A 69 -6.01 -14.62 -15.12
C GLU A 69 -7.44 -14.91 -14.61
N VAL A 70 -7.56 -15.57 -13.45
CA VAL A 70 -8.85 -15.81 -12.81
C VAL A 70 -9.44 -14.52 -12.25
N LEU A 71 -8.63 -13.73 -11.54
CA LEU A 71 -9.05 -12.45 -10.98
C LEU A 71 -9.46 -11.45 -12.07
N ALA A 72 -8.76 -11.44 -13.20
CA ALA A 72 -9.12 -10.58 -14.34
C ALA A 72 -10.50 -10.87 -14.94
N LYS A 73 -11.06 -12.06 -14.71
CA LYS A 73 -12.43 -12.42 -15.11
C LYS A 73 -13.48 -12.11 -14.04
N SER A 74 -13.03 -11.73 -12.84
CA SER A 74 -13.91 -11.36 -11.74
C SER A 74 -14.54 -9.99 -12.00
N ARG A 75 -15.76 -9.81 -11.51
CA ARG A 75 -16.41 -8.49 -11.46
C ARG A 75 -16.10 -7.72 -10.17
N SER A 76 -15.62 -8.43 -9.16
CA SER A 76 -15.41 -7.87 -7.81
C SER A 76 -13.94 -7.71 -7.43
N PHE A 77 -13.03 -8.40 -8.11
CA PHE A 77 -11.61 -8.39 -7.74
C PHE A 77 -10.75 -7.88 -8.89
N THR A 78 -9.79 -7.04 -8.57
CA THR A 78 -8.77 -6.55 -9.51
C THR A 78 -7.50 -7.39 -9.36
N PRO A 79 -6.90 -7.88 -10.46
CA PRO A 79 -5.63 -8.60 -10.37
C PRO A 79 -4.50 -7.66 -9.92
N PRO A 80 -3.59 -8.14 -9.05
CA PRO A 80 -2.45 -7.33 -8.61
C PRO A 80 -1.55 -6.95 -9.79
N LYS A 81 -1.05 -5.72 -9.80
CA LYS A 81 -0.13 -5.21 -10.81
C LYS A 81 1.27 -5.82 -10.65
N LEU A 82 2.13 -5.59 -11.63
CA LEU A 82 3.55 -5.92 -11.52
C LEU A 82 4.24 -4.93 -10.57
N ILE A 83 5.17 -5.40 -9.76
CA ILE A 83 5.93 -4.54 -8.83
C ILE A 83 6.65 -3.39 -9.54
N GLN A 84 7.06 -3.57 -10.80
CA GLN A 84 7.66 -2.53 -11.62
C GLN A 84 6.65 -1.43 -12.00
N GLU A 85 5.37 -1.74 -12.05
CA GLU A 85 4.30 -0.75 -12.29
C GLU A 85 4.05 0.09 -11.04
N LEU A 86 3.98 -0.56 -9.86
CA LEU A 86 3.92 0.14 -8.60
C LEU A 86 5.11 1.09 -8.42
N ALA A 87 6.33 0.63 -8.75
CA ALA A 87 7.53 1.46 -8.72
C ALA A 87 7.42 2.69 -9.63
N ARG A 88 6.93 2.51 -10.87
CA ARG A 88 6.71 3.63 -11.81
C ARG A 88 5.66 4.61 -11.27
N ASN A 89 4.60 4.11 -10.66
CA ASN A 89 3.56 4.97 -10.07
C ASN A 89 4.12 5.74 -8.87
N ALA A 90 4.81 5.07 -7.95
CA ALA A 90 5.44 5.73 -6.81
C ALA A 90 6.43 6.82 -7.25
N SER A 91 7.21 6.58 -8.31
CA SER A 91 8.22 7.53 -8.81
C SER A 91 7.66 8.87 -9.29
N LYS A 92 6.35 8.98 -9.50
CA LYS A 92 5.66 10.24 -9.83
C LYS A 92 5.65 11.23 -8.64
N LEU A 93 5.69 10.71 -7.42
CA LEU A 93 5.55 11.50 -6.19
C LEU A 93 6.73 11.37 -5.22
N ILE A 94 7.46 10.26 -5.25
CA ILE A 94 8.55 9.98 -4.32
C ILE A 94 9.73 9.31 -5.02
N SER A 95 10.94 9.58 -4.54
CA SER A 95 12.13 8.89 -5.04
C SER A 95 12.11 7.41 -4.67
N LEU A 96 12.42 6.53 -5.63
CA LEU A 96 12.63 5.11 -5.37
C LEU A 96 13.85 4.83 -4.48
N GLY A 97 14.63 5.84 -4.12
CA GLY A 97 15.70 5.78 -3.11
C GLY A 97 15.21 5.54 -1.69
N HIS A 98 13.94 5.76 -1.40
CA HIS A 98 13.33 5.40 -0.11
C HIS A 98 13.12 3.89 -0.04
N GLN A 99 14.15 3.16 0.40
CA GLN A 99 14.22 1.70 0.42
C GLN A 99 14.14 1.09 1.82
N THR A 100 14.02 1.91 2.88
CA THR A 100 13.98 1.42 4.27
C THR A 100 12.55 1.09 4.67
N GLY A 101 12.35 -0.08 5.26
CA GLY A 101 11.01 -0.59 5.60
C GLY A 101 10.16 -0.73 4.35
N GLU A 102 8.93 -0.25 4.39
CA GLU A 102 8.00 -0.22 3.24
C GLU A 102 8.45 0.78 2.17
N GLY A 103 9.21 1.80 2.55
CA GLY A 103 9.80 2.78 1.65
C GLY A 103 8.80 3.34 0.63
N TRP A 104 9.22 3.47 -0.64
CA TRP A 104 8.36 3.95 -1.73
C TRP A 104 7.14 3.06 -2.00
N PHE A 105 7.20 1.80 -1.57
CA PHE A 105 6.16 0.82 -1.83
C PHE A 105 4.81 1.24 -1.21
N LEU A 106 4.81 1.76 0.02
CA LEU A 106 3.60 2.25 0.68
C LEU A 106 2.90 3.36 -0.13
N THR A 107 3.67 4.29 -0.69
CA THR A 107 3.12 5.31 -1.59
C THR A 107 2.61 4.70 -2.89
N GLY A 108 3.33 3.73 -3.44
CA GLY A 108 2.96 3.01 -4.65
C GLY A 108 1.63 2.27 -4.50
N GLU A 109 1.40 1.60 -3.38
CA GLU A 109 0.13 0.93 -3.06
C GLU A 109 -1.03 1.93 -2.95
N MET A 110 -0.85 3.06 -2.27
CA MET A 110 -1.89 4.08 -2.20
C MET A 110 -2.27 4.62 -3.58
N ILE A 111 -1.28 4.87 -4.44
CA ILE A 111 -1.54 5.30 -5.82
C ILE A 111 -2.28 4.21 -6.60
N ASP A 112 -1.86 2.96 -6.46
CA ASP A 112 -2.50 1.84 -7.14
C ASP A 112 -3.96 1.65 -6.73
N LEU A 113 -4.27 1.76 -5.45
CA LEU A 113 -5.64 1.74 -4.93
C LEU A 113 -6.48 2.87 -5.55
N ILE A 114 -5.97 4.11 -5.56
CA ILE A 114 -6.69 5.26 -6.12
C ILE A 114 -6.95 5.06 -7.63
N GLU A 115 -5.93 4.66 -8.38
CA GLU A 115 -6.05 4.42 -9.82
C GLU A 115 -6.96 3.22 -10.16
N SER A 116 -7.14 2.29 -9.21
CA SER A 116 -8.09 1.17 -9.31
C SER A 116 -9.51 1.52 -8.85
N GLY A 117 -9.76 2.78 -8.44
CA GLY A 117 -11.07 3.27 -8.02
C GLY A 117 -11.32 3.27 -6.52
N VAL A 118 -10.40 2.75 -5.70
CA VAL A 118 -10.48 2.78 -4.23
C VAL A 118 -9.97 4.13 -3.72
N LYS A 119 -10.85 5.10 -3.58
CA LYS A 119 -10.49 6.48 -3.24
C LYS A 119 -10.38 6.73 -1.74
N ASN A 120 -11.07 5.93 -0.91
CA ASN A 120 -11.08 6.06 0.53
C ASN A 120 -10.04 5.12 1.13
N ILE A 121 -8.97 5.66 1.73
CA ILE A 121 -7.81 4.88 2.17
C ILE A 121 -7.50 5.17 3.63
N VAL A 122 -7.37 4.12 4.43
CA VAL A 122 -6.81 4.19 5.78
C VAL A 122 -5.33 3.81 5.70
N CYS A 123 -4.46 4.79 5.84
CA CYS A 123 -3.02 4.57 5.97
C CYS A 123 -2.71 4.27 7.44
N MET A 124 -2.60 2.99 7.75
CA MET A 124 -2.33 2.51 9.10
C MET A 124 -0.83 2.50 9.37
N GLN A 125 -0.44 2.99 10.53
CA GLN A 125 0.98 3.05 10.86
C GLN A 125 1.24 2.76 12.34
N PRO A 126 2.31 2.03 12.67
CA PRO A 126 2.79 1.96 14.03
C PRO A 126 3.28 3.33 14.48
N PHE A 127 3.08 3.68 15.73
CA PHE A 127 3.59 4.93 16.28
C PHE A 127 5.12 5.04 16.09
N ALA A 128 5.57 6.21 15.67
CA ALA A 128 6.99 6.52 15.41
C ALA A 128 7.68 5.61 14.36
N CYS A 129 6.94 4.88 13.55
CA CYS A 129 7.51 4.15 12.42
C CYS A 129 8.00 5.14 11.36
N LEU A 130 9.32 5.33 11.27
CA LEU A 130 9.93 6.34 10.40
C LEU A 130 9.55 6.17 8.92
N PRO A 131 9.64 4.98 8.29
CA PRO A 131 9.21 4.80 6.90
C PRO A 131 7.75 5.24 6.68
N ASN A 132 6.83 4.81 7.54
CA ASN A 132 5.43 5.17 7.43
C ASN A 132 5.18 6.67 7.61
N HIS A 133 5.92 7.34 8.49
CA HIS A 133 5.83 8.79 8.65
C HIS A 133 6.32 9.54 7.41
N VAL A 134 7.38 9.07 6.77
CA VAL A 134 7.97 9.71 5.59
C VAL A 134 7.17 9.39 4.32
N THR A 135 6.95 8.09 4.03
CA THR A 135 6.41 7.63 2.75
C THR A 135 4.90 7.34 2.76
N GLY A 136 4.30 7.32 3.95
CA GLY A 136 2.86 7.26 4.16
C GLY A 136 2.30 8.64 4.49
N LYS A 137 2.26 8.98 5.78
CA LYS A 137 1.68 10.24 6.30
C LYS A 137 2.31 11.50 5.68
N GLY A 138 3.62 11.50 5.45
CA GLY A 138 4.33 12.64 4.87
C GLY A 138 3.92 12.96 3.43
N LEU A 139 3.42 11.98 2.68
CA LEU A 139 3.00 12.15 1.29
C LEU A 139 1.50 12.45 1.11
N LEU A 140 0.69 12.45 2.16
CA LEU A 140 -0.76 12.67 2.04
C LEU A 140 -1.10 13.97 1.32
N ARG A 141 -0.37 15.06 1.58
CA ARG A 141 -0.56 16.33 0.89
C ARG A 141 -0.22 16.23 -0.61
N GLY A 142 0.85 15.51 -0.95
CA GLY A 142 1.26 15.26 -2.33
C GLY A 142 0.24 14.41 -3.08
N LEU A 143 -0.24 13.34 -2.43
CA LEU A 143 -1.29 12.48 -2.95
C LEU A 143 -2.59 13.26 -3.19
N LYS A 144 -3.05 14.04 -2.22
CA LYS A 144 -4.26 14.86 -2.36
C LYS A 144 -4.14 15.91 -3.48
N LYS A 145 -2.94 16.46 -3.70
CA LYS A 145 -2.70 17.38 -4.82
C LYS A 145 -2.74 16.67 -6.17
N ALA A 146 -2.16 15.45 -6.26
CA ALA A 146 -2.14 14.68 -7.49
C ALA A 146 -3.49 14.00 -7.79
N TYR A 147 -4.21 13.61 -6.74
CA TYR A 147 -5.50 12.91 -6.79
C TYR A 147 -6.53 13.64 -5.90
N PRO A 148 -7.12 14.75 -6.35
CA PRO A 148 -7.99 15.60 -5.53
C PRO A 148 -9.22 14.89 -4.95
N ASP A 149 -9.73 13.86 -5.65
CA ASP A 149 -10.89 13.08 -5.23
C ASP A 149 -10.54 11.98 -4.20
N SER A 150 -9.26 11.81 -3.85
CA SER A 150 -8.87 10.82 -2.86
C SER A 150 -9.19 11.30 -1.44
N ASN A 151 -9.65 10.37 -0.59
CA ASN A 151 -9.94 10.61 0.82
C ASN A 151 -9.03 9.68 1.65
N ILE A 152 -7.91 10.20 2.14
CA ILE A 152 -6.89 9.42 2.81
C ILE A 152 -6.73 9.88 4.24
N VAL A 153 -6.86 8.97 5.19
CA VAL A 153 -6.62 9.22 6.62
C VAL A 153 -5.45 8.39 7.13
N ALA A 154 -4.50 9.04 7.80
CA ALA A 154 -3.41 8.33 8.48
C ALA A 154 -3.81 8.10 9.95
N ILE A 155 -3.67 6.87 10.42
CA ILE A 155 -4.02 6.47 11.78
C ILE A 155 -2.84 5.78 12.42
N ASP A 156 -2.41 6.31 13.57
CA ASP A 156 -1.35 5.71 14.36
C ASP A 156 -1.95 4.63 15.27
N TYR A 157 -1.35 3.44 15.25
CA TYR A 157 -1.69 2.30 16.10
C TYR A 157 -0.54 2.05 17.07
N ASP A 158 -0.77 2.31 18.34
CA ASP A 158 0.14 1.98 19.43
C ASP A 158 -0.66 1.62 20.70
N PRO A 159 -0.06 0.94 21.69
CA PRO A 159 -0.74 0.57 22.92
C PRO A 159 -1.26 1.75 23.77
N GLY A 160 -0.75 2.95 23.53
CA GLY A 160 -1.19 4.18 24.22
C GLY A 160 -2.16 5.04 23.41
N ALA A 161 -2.45 4.66 22.17
CA ALA A 161 -3.37 5.41 21.33
C ALA A 161 -4.82 5.25 21.78
N SER A 162 -5.58 6.33 21.70
CA SER A 162 -7.00 6.30 22.00
C SER A 162 -7.77 5.59 20.89
N GLU A 163 -8.29 4.41 21.18
CA GLU A 163 -9.16 3.65 20.28
C GLU A 163 -10.35 4.50 19.80
N VAL A 164 -10.96 5.29 20.68
CA VAL A 164 -12.06 6.20 20.34
C VAL A 164 -11.65 7.20 19.26
N ASN A 165 -10.43 7.76 19.36
CA ASN A 165 -9.93 8.69 18.35
C ASN A 165 -9.67 8.01 17.02
N GLN A 166 -9.17 6.79 17.02
CA GLN A 166 -8.96 5.98 15.81
C GLN A 166 -10.30 5.71 15.12
N LEU A 167 -11.28 5.20 15.88
CA LEU A 167 -12.64 4.92 15.40
C LEU A 167 -13.33 6.18 14.84
N ASN A 168 -13.26 7.30 15.55
CA ASN A 168 -13.87 8.55 15.11
C ASN A 168 -13.30 9.03 13.77
N ARG A 169 -11.99 8.89 13.56
CA ARG A 169 -11.35 9.27 12.28
C ARG A 169 -11.79 8.37 11.12
N ILE A 170 -11.93 7.07 11.36
CA ILE A 170 -12.44 6.12 10.36
C ILE A 170 -13.89 6.42 10.02
N LYS A 171 -14.74 6.59 11.04
CA LYS A 171 -16.16 6.91 10.85
C LYS A 171 -16.36 8.24 10.12
N LEU A 172 -15.55 9.25 10.41
CA LEU A 172 -15.60 10.52 9.71
C LEU A 172 -15.22 10.37 8.23
N MET A 173 -14.20 9.54 7.93
CA MET A 173 -13.82 9.22 6.55
C MET A 173 -14.97 8.51 5.81
N LEU A 174 -15.60 7.50 6.45
CA LEU A 174 -16.71 6.74 5.88
C LEU A 174 -17.95 7.62 5.67
N SER A 175 -18.29 8.49 6.66
CA SER A 175 -19.36 9.47 6.51
C SER A 175 -19.17 10.38 5.31
N SER A 176 -17.94 10.85 5.09
CA SER A 176 -17.61 11.67 3.91
C SER A 176 -17.78 10.86 2.62
N ALA A 177 -17.37 9.58 2.62
CA ALA A 177 -17.51 8.71 1.47
C ALA A 177 -18.97 8.43 1.08
N PHE A 178 -19.86 8.27 2.08
CA PHE A 178 -21.29 8.03 1.85
C PHE A 178 -22.10 9.31 1.60
N GLY A 179 -21.59 10.48 2.00
CA GLY A 179 -22.25 11.77 1.81
C GLY A 179 -22.03 12.42 0.44
N GLU A 180 -21.16 11.86 -0.38
CA GLU A 180 -20.88 12.33 -1.76
C GLU A 180 -21.74 11.64 -2.82
N GLY A 181 -22.83 10.96 -2.43
CA GLY A 181 -23.79 10.28 -3.29
C GLY A 181 -25.02 11.12 -3.64
#